data_555b451a1f3787dc808af4559e371147
#
_entry.id   555b451a1f3787dc808af4559e371147
#
_cell.length_a   1.000
_cell.length_b   1.000
_cell.length_c   1.000
_cell.angle_alpha   90.00
_cell.angle_beta   90.00
_cell.angle_gamma   90.00
#
_symmetry.space_group_name_H-M   'P 1'
#
loop_
_entity.id
_entity.type
_entity.pdbx_description
1 polymer ?
#
loop_
_entity_poly.entity_id
_entity_poly.type
_entity_poly.pdbx_seq_one_letter_code
_entity_poly.pdbx_strand_id
1 'polypeptide(L)'
;MKQGNLNIRCTEDYAVLYWDKPAAAPSGAEYTVSLNGEAIGRTDRTHFTIEGLSYGSAFRVDVVSGSYCIGSATLQFGREKRRIDITAAPYFCKGDGHILNTDNLQRAINDCGADDILYVPAGDFLTGALRLHSNMELYLDEGAILQGTAEIVDYQPRIPSRFEGTEMRCYSSLLNAGDMNHKTGPNCRNIIIRGRGTICGGGQELARKIIEDERARIKSFLDDNRELVESCE
;
A
#
# COMPACT_ATOMS: atom_id res chain seq x y z
N MET A 1 29.01 -3.84 -19.74
CA MET A 1 28.63 -2.98 -18.59
C MET A 1 27.28 -3.48 -18.11
N LYS A 2 27.11 -3.79 -16.82
CA LYS A 2 25.78 -4.16 -16.30
C LYS A 2 24.90 -2.93 -16.37
N GLN A 3 23.86 -2.97 -17.21
CA GLN A 3 22.76 -2.00 -17.19
C GLN A 3 22.13 -2.03 -15.79
N GLY A 4 21.92 -0.87 -15.22
CA GLY A 4 21.12 -0.73 -14.01
C GLY A 4 19.68 -1.19 -14.30
N ASN A 5 18.99 -1.74 -13.30
CA ASN A 5 17.60 -2.18 -13.45
C ASN A 5 16.69 -0.95 -13.38
N LEU A 6 16.43 -0.30 -14.51
CA LEU A 6 15.41 0.73 -14.59
C LEU A 6 14.03 0.06 -14.60
N ASN A 7 13.24 0.38 -13.59
CA ASN A 7 11.85 -0.09 -13.46
C ASN A 7 10.90 1.09 -13.61
N ILE A 8 9.71 0.81 -14.16
CA ILE A 8 8.66 1.81 -14.37
C ILE A 8 7.35 1.26 -13.81
N ARG A 9 6.63 2.12 -13.10
CA ARG A 9 5.25 1.88 -12.68
C ARG A 9 4.39 3.05 -13.11
N CYS A 10 3.34 2.76 -13.86
CA CYS A 10 2.37 3.75 -14.33
C CYS A 10 1.11 3.69 -13.50
N THR A 11 0.59 4.85 -13.20
CA THR A 11 -0.76 5.06 -12.66
C THR A 11 -1.59 5.77 -13.71
N GLU A 12 -2.76 6.30 -13.31
CA GLU A 12 -3.64 7.07 -14.19
C GLU A 12 -3.00 8.40 -14.63
N ASP A 13 -2.27 9.07 -13.76
CA ASP A 13 -1.85 10.47 -13.87
C ASP A 13 -0.35 10.68 -13.85
N TYR A 14 0.44 9.65 -13.45
CA TYR A 14 1.89 9.75 -13.43
C TYR A 14 2.59 8.41 -13.66
N ALA A 15 3.87 8.45 -13.93
CA ALA A 15 4.74 7.29 -13.93
C ALA A 15 5.87 7.48 -12.91
N VAL A 16 6.14 6.44 -12.12
CA VAL A 16 7.29 6.40 -11.22
C VAL A 16 8.37 5.54 -11.85
N LEU A 17 9.53 6.14 -12.02
CA LEU A 17 10.77 5.47 -12.37
C LEU A 17 11.53 5.15 -11.09
N TYR A 18 12.13 3.97 -11.00
CA TYR A 18 13.04 3.63 -9.91
C TYR A 18 14.11 2.66 -10.38
N TRP A 19 15.29 2.76 -9.79
CA TRP A 19 16.47 1.98 -10.18
C TRP A 19 17.37 1.69 -8.99
N ASP A 20 18.23 0.70 -9.14
CA ASP A 20 19.26 0.41 -8.15
C ASP A 20 20.41 1.41 -8.30
N LYS A 21 20.94 1.89 -7.17
CA LYS A 21 22.16 2.71 -7.19
C LYS A 21 23.32 1.86 -7.73
N PRO A 22 23.97 2.28 -8.83
CA PRO A 22 25.14 1.55 -9.34
C PRO A 22 26.25 1.48 -8.28
N ALA A 23 26.90 0.33 -8.15
CA ALA A 23 27.98 0.15 -7.18
C ALA A 23 29.15 1.12 -7.39
N ALA A 24 29.37 1.57 -8.65
CA ALA A 24 30.39 2.53 -9.02
C ALA A 24 29.95 4.00 -8.92
N ALA A 25 28.67 4.27 -8.55
CA ALA A 25 28.18 5.64 -8.45
C ALA A 25 28.77 6.31 -7.20
N PRO A 26 29.34 7.52 -7.33
CA PRO A 26 29.86 8.26 -6.19
C PRO A 26 28.73 8.60 -5.19
N SER A 27 29.14 8.94 -3.96
CA SER A 27 28.20 9.54 -3.00
C SER A 27 27.71 10.87 -3.57
N GLY A 28 26.37 11.08 -3.60
CA GLY A 28 25.77 12.28 -4.19
C GLY A 28 25.71 12.29 -5.72
N ALA A 29 25.73 11.10 -6.37
CA ALA A 29 25.52 11.01 -7.81
C ALA A 29 24.19 11.64 -8.21
N GLU A 30 24.22 12.53 -9.19
CA GLU A 30 23.03 13.12 -9.79
C GLU A 30 22.63 12.31 -11.03
N TYR A 31 21.34 12.09 -11.20
CA TYR A 31 20.74 11.39 -12.33
C TYR A 31 19.93 12.36 -13.18
N THR A 32 20.14 12.32 -14.49
CA THR A 32 19.31 13.05 -15.45
C THR A 32 18.30 12.10 -16.06
N VAL A 33 17.04 12.48 -16.05
CA VAL A 33 15.93 11.73 -16.67
C VAL A 33 15.54 12.45 -17.94
N SER A 34 15.45 11.68 -19.04
CA SER A 34 15.04 12.19 -20.34
C SER A 34 13.82 11.43 -20.85
N LEU A 35 12.94 12.14 -21.57
CA LEU A 35 11.77 11.60 -22.23
C LEU A 35 11.90 11.88 -23.74
N ASN A 36 11.90 10.85 -24.57
CA ASN A 36 12.12 10.94 -26.01
C ASN A 36 13.39 11.72 -26.40
N GLY A 37 14.44 11.64 -25.56
CA GLY A 37 15.71 12.31 -25.76
C GLY A 37 15.79 13.73 -25.19
N GLU A 38 14.71 14.30 -24.71
CA GLU A 38 14.67 15.59 -24.03
C GLU A 38 14.80 15.41 -22.51
N ALA A 39 15.71 16.15 -21.86
CA ALA A 39 15.89 16.10 -20.42
C ALA A 39 14.70 16.78 -19.72
N ILE A 40 13.98 16.03 -18.89
CA ILE A 40 12.79 16.50 -18.16
C ILE A 40 13.07 16.82 -16.70
N GLY A 41 14.21 16.36 -16.16
CA GLY A 41 14.57 16.67 -14.78
C GLY A 41 15.83 15.96 -14.31
N ARG A 42 16.23 16.32 -13.08
CA ARG A 42 17.37 15.73 -12.37
C ARG A 42 16.99 15.36 -10.96
N THR A 43 17.65 14.34 -10.41
CA THR A 43 17.46 13.87 -9.04
C THR A 43 18.76 13.27 -8.49
N ASP A 44 18.99 13.40 -7.22
CA ASP A 44 20.03 12.70 -6.45
C ASP A 44 19.52 11.39 -5.84
N ARG A 45 18.22 11.12 -6.04
CA ARG A 45 17.53 9.90 -5.56
C ARG A 45 17.52 8.82 -6.63
N THR A 46 17.25 7.61 -6.23
CA THR A 46 17.10 6.45 -7.14
C THR A 46 15.69 6.27 -7.66
N HIS A 47 14.92 7.34 -7.70
CA HIS A 47 13.57 7.40 -8.28
C HIS A 47 13.27 8.79 -8.84
N PHE A 48 12.33 8.83 -9.76
CA PHE A 48 11.83 10.07 -10.36
C PHE A 48 10.36 9.87 -10.77
N THR A 49 9.53 10.88 -10.55
CA THR A 49 8.12 10.86 -10.96
C THR A 49 7.92 11.74 -12.18
N ILE A 50 7.27 11.22 -13.21
CA ILE A 50 6.87 11.94 -14.42
C ILE A 50 5.38 12.17 -14.36
N GLU A 51 4.95 13.41 -14.37
CA GLU A 51 3.54 13.81 -14.35
C GLU A 51 3.12 14.39 -15.71
N GLY A 52 1.81 14.56 -15.93
CA GLY A 52 1.26 15.21 -17.13
C GLY A 52 1.39 14.38 -18.41
N LEU A 53 1.51 13.07 -18.30
CA LEU A 53 1.57 12.16 -19.45
C LEU A 53 0.19 11.99 -20.08
N SER A 54 0.14 11.88 -21.42
CA SER A 54 -1.11 11.64 -22.14
C SER A 54 -1.40 10.15 -22.30
N TYR A 55 -2.64 9.75 -22.05
CA TYR A 55 -3.08 8.36 -22.22
C TYR A 55 -2.83 7.82 -23.62
N GLY A 56 -2.52 6.52 -23.68
CA GLY A 56 -2.27 5.80 -24.94
C GLY A 56 -0.94 6.14 -25.60
N SER A 57 -0.17 7.07 -25.05
CA SER A 57 1.12 7.47 -25.59
C SER A 57 2.23 6.52 -25.16
N ALA A 58 3.20 6.32 -26.04
CA ALA A 58 4.43 5.61 -25.75
C ALA A 58 5.60 6.60 -25.72
N PHE A 59 6.41 6.53 -24.68
CA PHE A 59 7.57 7.38 -24.49
C PHE A 59 8.81 6.54 -24.26
N ARG A 60 9.93 6.94 -24.84
CA ARG A 60 11.23 6.41 -24.47
C ARG A 60 11.75 7.17 -23.25
N VAL A 61 12.11 6.43 -22.22
CA VAL A 61 12.69 6.99 -21.00
C VAL A 61 14.14 6.55 -20.90
N ASP A 62 15.04 7.49 -20.70
CA ASP A 62 16.46 7.25 -20.47
C ASP A 62 16.85 7.88 -19.12
N VAL A 63 17.63 7.15 -18.31
CA VAL A 63 18.19 7.63 -17.06
C VAL A 63 19.71 7.50 -17.13
N VAL A 64 20.41 8.61 -16.92
CA VAL A 64 21.87 8.66 -17.00
C VAL A 64 22.47 9.36 -15.76
N SER A 65 23.69 9.00 -15.38
CA SER A 65 24.48 9.70 -14.38
C SER A 65 25.87 9.99 -14.96
N GLY A 66 26.12 11.27 -15.33
CA GLY A 66 27.29 11.63 -16.10
C GLY A 66 27.36 10.88 -17.43
N SER A 67 28.45 10.15 -17.68
CA SER A 67 28.61 9.27 -18.85
C SER A 67 27.98 7.86 -18.68
N TYR A 68 27.40 7.58 -17.53
CA TYR A 68 26.85 6.27 -17.19
C TYR A 68 25.38 6.17 -17.57
N CYS A 69 25.00 5.23 -18.45
CA CYS A 69 23.61 4.90 -18.68
C CYS A 69 23.12 3.96 -17.56
N ILE A 70 22.15 4.42 -16.77
CA ILE A 70 21.47 3.61 -15.75
C ILE A 70 20.55 2.63 -16.44
N GLY A 71 19.74 3.10 -17.40
CA GLY A 71 18.85 2.28 -18.17
C GLY A 71 18.03 3.09 -19.15
N SER A 72 17.47 2.35 -20.12
CA SER A 72 16.50 2.87 -21.09
C SER A 72 15.31 1.92 -21.11
N ALA A 73 14.12 2.46 -21.18
CA ALA A 73 12.90 1.68 -21.26
C ALA A 73 11.84 2.41 -22.08
N THR A 74 10.88 1.66 -22.62
CA THR A 74 9.67 2.24 -23.21
C THR A 74 8.58 2.26 -22.15
N LEU A 75 8.10 3.46 -21.86
CA LEU A 75 6.94 3.71 -21.02
C LEU A 75 5.71 3.69 -21.93
N GLN A 76 4.81 2.75 -21.70
CA GLN A 76 3.47 2.77 -22.30
C GLN A 76 2.52 3.33 -21.26
N PHE A 77 2.03 4.56 -21.46
CA PHE A 77 1.07 5.16 -20.55
C PHE A 77 -0.32 4.65 -20.91
N GLY A 78 -0.97 4.01 -19.93
CA GLY A 78 -2.19 3.26 -20.13
C GLY A 78 -3.41 4.09 -20.50
N ARG A 79 -4.58 3.51 -20.37
CA ARG A 79 -5.89 4.18 -20.55
C ARG A 79 -6.40 4.71 -19.21
N GLU A 80 -7.28 5.70 -19.30
CA GLU A 80 -8.08 6.15 -18.18
C GLU A 80 -8.86 4.99 -17.57
N LYS A 81 -8.80 4.85 -16.25
CA LYS A 81 -9.51 3.82 -15.51
C LYS A 81 -10.86 4.34 -15.02
N ARG A 82 -11.82 3.44 -14.88
CA ARG A 82 -13.12 3.79 -14.27
C ARG A 82 -12.94 4.03 -12.77
N ARG A 83 -13.44 5.14 -12.27
CA ARG A 83 -13.46 5.43 -10.82
C ARG A 83 -14.70 4.84 -10.17
N ILE A 84 -14.50 4.03 -9.15
CA ILE A 84 -15.52 3.51 -8.24
C ILE A 84 -15.50 4.40 -7.00
N ASP A 85 -16.39 5.39 -6.96
CA ASP A 85 -16.54 6.27 -5.81
C ASP A 85 -17.29 5.53 -4.68
N ILE A 86 -16.62 5.38 -3.53
CA ILE A 86 -17.18 4.66 -2.38
C ILE A 86 -18.40 5.35 -1.76
N THR A 87 -18.58 6.65 -2.00
CA THR A 87 -19.74 7.40 -1.49
C THR A 87 -20.96 7.30 -2.38
N ALA A 88 -20.77 6.90 -3.63
CA ALA A 88 -21.84 6.73 -4.60
C ALA A 88 -22.56 5.37 -4.46
N ALA A 89 -23.69 5.23 -5.17
CA ALA A 89 -24.37 3.95 -5.31
C ALA A 89 -23.44 2.89 -5.95
N PRO A 90 -23.44 1.64 -5.53
CA PRO A 90 -24.31 1.04 -4.50
C PRO A 90 -23.67 1.01 -3.09
N TYR A 91 -22.56 1.67 -2.84
CA TYR A 91 -21.76 1.54 -1.62
C TYR A 91 -22.19 2.49 -0.51
N PHE A 92 -22.42 3.78 -0.82
CA PHE A 92 -22.91 4.81 0.11
C PHE A 92 -22.09 4.96 1.40
N CYS A 93 -20.76 4.79 1.35
CA CYS A 93 -19.90 5.02 2.50
C CYS A 93 -20.03 6.47 3.00
N LYS A 94 -19.96 6.65 4.31
CA LYS A 94 -20.09 7.94 4.99
C LYS A 94 -18.74 8.42 5.51
N GLY A 95 -18.32 9.58 5.03
CA GLY A 95 -17.06 10.22 5.43
C GLY A 95 -17.25 11.17 6.64
N ASP A 96 -17.97 10.74 7.67
CA ASP A 96 -18.33 11.55 8.85
C ASP A 96 -17.51 11.20 10.11
N GLY A 97 -16.61 10.21 10.02
CA GLY A 97 -15.79 9.75 11.15
C GLY A 97 -16.53 8.92 12.21
N HIS A 98 -17.81 8.65 12.01
CA HIS A 98 -18.66 8.00 13.02
C HIS A 98 -19.32 6.71 12.55
N ILE A 99 -19.79 6.70 11.30
CA ILE A 99 -20.48 5.54 10.75
C ILE A 99 -19.44 4.51 10.28
N LEU A 100 -19.57 3.29 10.78
CA LEU A 100 -18.72 2.18 10.36
C LEU A 100 -19.04 1.77 8.92
N ASN A 101 -18.05 1.81 8.06
CA ASN A 101 -18.18 1.55 6.63
C ASN A 101 -17.62 0.19 6.19
N THR A 102 -17.17 -0.67 7.09
CA THR A 102 -16.39 -1.88 6.77
C THR A 102 -17.04 -2.72 5.67
N ASP A 103 -18.32 -3.06 5.79
CA ASP A 103 -19.01 -3.92 4.82
C ASP A 103 -19.17 -3.24 3.46
N ASN A 104 -19.48 -1.94 3.45
CA ASN A 104 -19.65 -1.17 2.21
C ASN A 104 -18.31 -0.97 1.50
N LEU A 105 -17.26 -0.66 2.23
CA LEU A 105 -15.89 -0.56 1.72
C LEU A 105 -15.40 -1.92 1.19
N GLN A 106 -15.63 -3.00 1.93
CA GLN A 106 -15.23 -4.33 1.49
C GLN A 106 -15.96 -4.74 0.21
N ARG A 107 -17.25 -4.41 0.09
CA ARG A 107 -17.99 -4.64 -1.15
C ARG A 107 -17.40 -3.84 -2.31
N ALA A 108 -17.08 -2.56 -2.10
CA ALA A 108 -16.45 -1.73 -3.12
C ALA A 108 -15.07 -2.26 -3.53
N ILE A 109 -14.27 -2.75 -2.57
CA ILE A 109 -13.01 -3.43 -2.84
C ILE A 109 -13.25 -4.68 -3.72
N ASN A 110 -14.20 -5.52 -3.36
CA ASN A 110 -14.48 -6.77 -4.09
C ASN A 110 -14.95 -6.52 -5.54
N ASP A 111 -15.63 -5.40 -5.78
CA ASP A 111 -16.14 -5.00 -7.10
C ASP A 111 -15.09 -4.27 -7.94
N CYS A 112 -13.95 -3.85 -7.35
CA CYS A 112 -12.88 -3.12 -8.01
C CYS A 112 -12.02 -4.07 -8.85
N GLY A 113 -12.10 -3.96 -10.16
CA GLY A 113 -11.31 -4.77 -11.11
C GLY A 113 -9.96 -4.13 -11.46
N ALA A 114 -9.21 -4.81 -12.35
CA ALA A 114 -7.89 -4.36 -12.80
C ALA A 114 -7.94 -3.03 -13.59
N ASP A 115 -9.07 -2.74 -14.20
CA ASP A 115 -9.31 -1.54 -15.00
C ASP A 115 -10.04 -0.44 -14.21
N ASP A 116 -10.13 -0.61 -12.88
CA ASP A 116 -10.81 0.32 -12.01
C ASP A 116 -9.85 0.96 -11.00
N ILE A 117 -10.28 2.09 -10.45
CA ILE A 117 -9.68 2.74 -9.28
C ILE A 117 -10.77 2.82 -8.21
N LEU A 118 -10.51 2.22 -7.06
CA LEU A 118 -11.34 2.44 -5.88
C LEU A 118 -11.01 3.83 -5.33
N TYR A 119 -11.92 4.77 -5.53
CA TYR A 119 -11.75 6.17 -5.20
C TYR A 119 -12.36 6.51 -3.84
N VAL A 120 -11.53 7.00 -2.95
CA VAL A 120 -11.91 7.49 -1.62
C VAL A 120 -11.83 9.02 -1.65
N PRO A 121 -12.95 9.75 -1.74
CA PRO A 121 -12.96 11.21 -1.72
C PRO A 121 -12.59 11.77 -0.35
N ALA A 122 -12.46 13.11 -0.25
CA ALA A 122 -12.26 13.80 1.03
C ALA A 122 -13.36 13.45 2.02
N GLY A 123 -12.97 13.17 3.27
CA GLY A 123 -13.84 12.74 4.38
C GLY A 123 -13.13 11.75 5.29
N ASP A 124 -13.73 11.50 6.46
CA ASP A 124 -13.21 10.57 7.46
C ASP A 124 -14.03 9.27 7.43
N PHE A 125 -13.47 8.21 6.84
CA PHE A 125 -14.14 6.93 6.63
C PHE A 125 -13.70 5.91 7.67
N LEU A 126 -14.52 5.79 8.73
CA LEU A 126 -14.30 4.82 9.80
C LEU A 126 -14.51 3.39 9.29
N THR A 127 -13.58 2.50 9.57
CA THR A 127 -13.62 1.10 9.12
C THR A 127 -12.90 0.16 10.08
N GLY A 128 -13.27 -1.11 10.07
CA GLY A 128 -12.50 -2.22 10.61
C GLY A 128 -11.53 -2.78 9.55
N ALA A 129 -11.16 -4.05 9.72
CA ALA A 129 -10.26 -4.76 8.84
C ALA A 129 -10.82 -4.89 7.42
N LEU A 130 -10.01 -4.55 6.42
CA LEU A 130 -10.31 -4.69 5.01
C LEU A 130 -9.36 -5.69 4.35
N ARG A 131 -9.87 -6.46 3.40
CA ARG A 131 -9.09 -7.42 2.63
C ARG A 131 -8.97 -6.97 1.18
N LEU A 132 -7.74 -6.64 0.78
CA LEU A 132 -7.38 -6.29 -0.59
C LEU A 132 -7.15 -7.56 -1.42
N HIS A 133 -7.31 -7.45 -2.74
CA HIS A 133 -7.04 -8.53 -3.68
C HIS A 133 -6.06 -8.11 -4.78
N SER A 134 -5.60 -9.08 -5.56
CA SER A 134 -4.67 -8.81 -6.67
C SER A 134 -5.28 -7.93 -7.75
N ASN A 135 -4.43 -7.14 -8.39
CA ASN A 135 -4.77 -6.29 -9.54
C ASN A 135 -5.82 -5.23 -9.20
N MET A 136 -5.67 -4.53 -8.10
CA MET A 136 -6.54 -3.42 -7.70
C MET A 136 -5.75 -2.15 -7.42
N GLU A 137 -6.43 -1.04 -7.52
CA GLU A 137 -5.89 0.28 -7.20
C GLU A 137 -6.80 1.01 -6.21
N LEU A 138 -6.24 1.37 -5.05
CA LEU A 138 -6.88 2.18 -4.02
C LEU A 138 -6.30 3.60 -4.08
N TYR A 139 -7.13 4.57 -4.38
CA TYR A 139 -6.77 5.97 -4.43
C TYR A 139 -7.47 6.76 -3.32
N LEU A 140 -6.68 7.38 -2.45
CA LEU A 140 -7.17 8.28 -1.42
C LEU A 140 -6.93 9.72 -1.86
N ASP A 141 -7.99 10.49 -2.05
CA ASP A 141 -7.90 11.88 -2.45
C ASP A 141 -7.36 12.77 -1.32
N GLU A 142 -6.96 13.98 -1.65
CA GLU A 142 -6.55 14.96 -0.65
C GLU A 142 -7.69 15.23 0.33
N GLY A 143 -7.41 15.12 1.63
CA GLY A 143 -8.43 15.21 2.68
C GLY A 143 -9.21 13.92 2.95
N ALA A 144 -8.94 12.83 2.21
CA ALA A 144 -9.48 11.51 2.56
C ALA A 144 -8.72 10.93 3.76
N ILE A 145 -9.45 10.40 4.72
CA ILE A 145 -8.90 9.66 5.86
C ILE A 145 -9.58 8.29 5.92
N LEU A 146 -8.81 7.24 5.74
CA LEU A 146 -9.25 5.87 6.02
C LEU A 146 -8.88 5.56 7.47
N GLN A 147 -9.85 5.65 8.36
CA GLN A 147 -9.67 5.57 9.80
C GLN A 147 -10.04 4.19 10.34
N GLY A 148 -9.09 3.47 10.92
CA GLY A 148 -9.35 2.22 11.64
C GLY A 148 -10.02 2.48 12.98
N THR A 149 -11.00 1.63 13.34
CA THR A 149 -11.61 1.66 14.68
C THR A 149 -10.59 1.23 15.73
N ALA A 150 -10.88 1.55 16.99
CA ALA A 150 -10.15 1.00 18.14
C ALA A 150 -10.88 -0.20 18.77
N GLU A 151 -11.83 -0.83 18.05
CA GLU A 151 -12.60 -1.96 18.55
C GLU A 151 -12.08 -3.29 18.01
N ILE A 152 -11.62 -4.18 18.89
CA ILE A 152 -11.00 -5.45 18.50
C ILE A 152 -11.95 -6.37 17.72
N VAL A 153 -13.26 -6.23 17.92
CA VAL A 153 -14.28 -6.99 17.19
C VAL A 153 -14.24 -6.69 15.70
N ASP A 154 -13.91 -5.48 15.31
CA ASP A 154 -13.85 -5.04 13.91
C ASP A 154 -12.62 -5.61 13.16
N TYR A 155 -11.73 -6.30 13.88
CA TYR A 155 -10.55 -6.97 13.33
C TYR A 155 -10.63 -8.49 13.42
N GLN A 156 -11.83 -9.02 13.64
CA GLN A 156 -12.12 -10.45 13.57
C GLN A 156 -12.46 -10.86 12.11
N PRO A 157 -12.29 -12.16 11.76
CA PRO A 157 -11.72 -13.22 12.58
C PRO A 157 -10.20 -13.10 12.71
N ARG A 158 -9.62 -13.72 13.73
CA ARG A 158 -8.16 -13.89 13.79
C ARG A 158 -7.68 -14.74 12.61
N ILE A 159 -6.64 -14.28 11.94
CA ILE A 159 -6.07 -14.92 10.75
C ILE A 159 -4.67 -15.47 11.04
N PRO A 160 -4.21 -16.52 10.33
CA PRO A 160 -2.79 -16.87 10.34
C PRO A 160 -1.96 -15.69 9.83
N SER A 161 -0.98 -15.27 10.61
CA SER A 161 -0.13 -14.13 10.29
C SER A 161 1.21 -14.27 11.02
N ARG A 162 2.04 -13.22 11.00
CA ARG A 162 3.30 -13.14 11.73
C ARG A 162 3.30 -11.93 12.63
N PHE A 163 3.78 -12.13 13.84
CA PHE A 163 4.11 -11.05 14.74
C PHE A 163 5.58 -11.21 15.16
N GLU A 164 6.40 -10.20 14.86
CA GLU A 164 7.85 -10.21 15.15
C GLU A 164 8.58 -11.50 14.69
N GLY A 165 8.20 -11.99 13.51
CA GLY A 165 8.80 -13.20 12.92
C GLY A 165 8.16 -14.53 13.36
N THR A 166 7.30 -14.53 14.38
CA THR A 166 6.60 -15.73 14.86
C THR A 166 5.27 -15.92 14.13
N GLU A 167 5.06 -17.12 13.57
CA GLU A 167 3.77 -17.48 12.94
C GLU A 167 2.74 -17.82 14.01
N MET A 168 1.63 -17.10 13.99
CA MET A 168 0.55 -17.28 14.95
C MET A 168 -0.79 -16.77 14.38
N ARG A 169 -1.87 -17.01 15.11
CA ARG A 169 -3.18 -16.42 14.78
C ARG A 169 -3.28 -15.04 15.44
N CYS A 170 -3.27 -14.00 14.62
CA CYS A 170 -3.37 -12.61 15.03
C CYS A 170 -4.73 -12.03 14.70
N TYR A 171 -5.12 -10.94 15.34
CA TYR A 171 -6.16 -10.05 14.82
C TYR A 171 -5.77 -9.58 13.41
N SER A 172 -6.75 -9.40 12.53
CA SER A 172 -6.51 -8.83 11.20
C SER A 172 -5.91 -7.43 11.31
N SER A 173 -5.09 -7.05 10.36
CA SER A 173 -4.64 -5.66 10.20
C SER A 173 -5.76 -4.80 9.60
N LEU A 174 -5.61 -3.47 9.62
CA LEU A 174 -6.54 -2.58 8.94
C LEU A 174 -6.63 -2.92 7.44
N LEU A 175 -5.48 -3.12 6.78
CA LEU A 175 -5.40 -3.59 5.41
C LEU A 175 -4.68 -4.94 5.36
N ASN A 176 -5.32 -5.94 4.78
CA ASN A 176 -4.81 -7.30 4.64
C ASN A 176 -4.74 -7.67 3.17
N ALA A 177 -3.67 -8.36 2.75
CA ALA A 177 -3.50 -8.84 1.39
C ALA A 177 -2.84 -10.21 1.37
N GLY A 178 -3.41 -11.14 0.61
CA GLY A 178 -2.92 -12.52 0.56
C GLY A 178 -3.16 -13.31 1.84
N ASP A 179 -2.44 -14.41 1.97
CA ASP A 179 -2.45 -15.29 3.14
C ASP A 179 -1.05 -15.91 3.38
N MET A 180 -0.89 -16.66 4.47
CA MET A 180 0.36 -17.31 4.88
C MET A 180 0.69 -18.59 4.08
N ASN A 181 0.03 -18.85 2.96
CA ASN A 181 0.29 -20.04 2.17
C ASN A 181 1.58 -19.93 1.35
N HIS A 182 2.69 -20.41 1.90
CA HIS A 182 4.00 -20.39 1.25
C HIS A 182 4.19 -21.41 0.12
N LYS A 183 3.29 -22.40 -0.02
CA LYS A 183 3.50 -23.52 -0.96
C LYS A 183 3.19 -23.15 -2.41
N THR A 184 2.37 -22.13 -2.62
CA THR A 184 1.88 -21.73 -3.95
C THR A 184 2.53 -20.45 -4.49
N GLY A 185 3.53 -19.90 -3.79
CA GLY A 185 4.18 -18.62 -4.14
C GLY A 185 3.30 -17.41 -3.83
N PRO A 186 3.54 -16.25 -4.45
CA PRO A 186 2.79 -15.03 -4.18
C PRO A 186 1.32 -15.21 -4.48
N ASN A 187 0.47 -15.11 -3.47
CA ASN A 187 -0.99 -15.26 -3.58
C ASN A 187 -1.74 -13.92 -3.65
N CYS A 188 -1.00 -12.81 -3.66
CA CYS A 188 -1.51 -11.47 -3.90
C CYS A 188 -0.46 -10.62 -4.61
N ARG A 189 -0.85 -9.89 -5.66
CA ARG A 189 0.07 -9.11 -6.51
C ARG A 189 -0.62 -7.93 -7.17
N ASN A 190 0.17 -6.96 -7.62
CA ASN A 190 -0.30 -5.78 -8.35
C ASN A 190 -1.36 -4.99 -7.58
N ILE A 191 -1.09 -4.70 -6.31
CA ILE A 191 -1.89 -3.79 -5.49
C ILE A 191 -1.19 -2.44 -5.53
N ILE A 192 -1.93 -1.40 -5.89
CA ILE A 192 -1.49 -0.01 -5.85
C ILE A 192 -2.30 0.71 -4.78
N ILE A 193 -1.61 1.34 -3.84
CA ILE A 193 -2.20 2.25 -2.86
C ILE A 193 -1.51 3.59 -3.05
N ARG A 194 -2.27 4.63 -3.40
CA ARG A 194 -1.74 5.94 -3.72
C ARG A 194 -2.70 7.08 -3.41
N GLY A 195 -2.26 8.30 -3.64
CA GLY A 195 -3.01 9.54 -3.41
C GLY A 195 -2.38 10.39 -2.32
N ARG A 196 -3.08 11.45 -1.92
CA ARG A 196 -2.64 12.42 -0.90
C ARG A 196 -3.40 12.28 0.42
N GLY A 197 -4.30 11.31 0.51
CA GLY A 197 -5.06 11.02 1.72
C GLY A 197 -4.22 10.33 2.79
N THR A 198 -4.86 10.01 3.89
CA THR A 198 -4.25 9.41 5.08
C THR A 198 -4.84 8.04 5.36
N ILE A 199 -4.01 7.08 5.73
CA ILE A 199 -4.42 5.81 6.33
C ILE A 199 -4.01 5.86 7.79
N CYS A 200 -4.99 5.80 8.69
CA CYS A 200 -4.80 5.88 10.13
C CYS A 200 -5.38 4.65 10.81
N GLY A 201 -4.56 3.90 11.53
CA GLY A 201 -5.00 2.73 12.30
C GLY A 201 -5.66 3.11 13.63
N GLY A 202 -6.14 2.13 14.39
CA GLY A 202 -6.73 2.30 15.72
C GLY A 202 -5.73 2.75 16.81
N GLY A 203 -4.45 2.82 16.46
CA GLY A 203 -3.38 3.39 17.27
C GLY A 203 -3.17 2.67 18.61
N GLN A 204 -2.75 3.45 19.62
CA GLN A 204 -2.45 2.94 20.97
C GLN A 204 -3.67 2.32 21.65
N GLU A 205 -4.85 2.86 21.42
CA GLU A 205 -6.08 2.34 22.04
C GLU A 205 -6.41 0.93 21.55
N LEU A 206 -6.31 0.68 20.26
CA LEU A 206 -6.47 -0.67 19.69
C LEU A 206 -5.40 -1.62 20.24
N ALA A 207 -4.12 -1.18 20.28
CA ALA A 207 -3.02 -1.99 20.80
C ALA A 207 -3.26 -2.37 22.27
N ARG A 208 -3.68 -1.41 23.11
CA ARG A 208 -4.02 -1.66 24.51
C ARG A 208 -5.10 -2.72 24.66
N LYS A 209 -6.20 -2.60 23.92
CA LYS A 209 -7.31 -3.56 23.95
C LYS A 209 -6.88 -4.95 23.47
N ILE A 210 -6.05 -5.05 22.43
CA ILE A 210 -5.50 -6.33 21.96
C ILE A 210 -4.63 -6.97 23.06
N ILE A 211 -3.74 -6.21 23.70
CA ILE A 211 -2.89 -6.72 24.77
C ILE A 211 -3.73 -7.22 25.95
N GLU A 212 -4.75 -6.48 26.35
CA GLU A 212 -5.66 -6.88 27.43
C GLU A 212 -6.41 -8.16 27.10
N ASP A 213 -6.93 -8.30 25.87
CA ASP A 213 -7.61 -9.52 25.40
C ASP A 213 -6.66 -10.72 25.36
N GLU A 214 -5.44 -10.55 24.84
CA GLU A 214 -4.44 -11.61 24.80
C GLU A 214 -4.03 -12.04 26.20
N ARG A 215 -3.78 -11.12 27.12
CA ARG A 215 -3.47 -11.40 28.52
C ARG A 215 -4.59 -12.18 29.21
N ALA A 216 -5.84 -11.76 28.98
CA ALA A 216 -7.00 -12.47 29.53
C ALA A 216 -7.08 -13.93 28.99
N ARG A 217 -6.82 -14.12 27.70
CA ARG A 217 -6.85 -15.40 27.01
C ARG A 217 -5.81 -16.40 27.51
N ILE A 218 -4.61 -15.89 27.86
CA ILE A 218 -3.51 -16.75 28.34
C ILE A 218 -3.30 -16.67 29.86
N LYS A 219 -4.27 -16.11 30.56
CA LYS A 219 -4.15 -15.83 32.01
C LYS A 219 -3.74 -17.06 32.82
N SER A 220 -4.34 -18.22 32.58
CA SER A 220 -3.98 -19.46 33.30
C SER A 220 -2.52 -19.85 33.07
N PHE A 221 -2.05 -19.75 31.83
CA PHE A 221 -0.65 -20.04 31.50
C PHE A 221 0.32 -19.07 32.23
N LEU A 222 -0.01 -17.77 32.26
CA LEU A 222 0.80 -16.76 32.96
C LEU A 222 0.82 -17.00 34.48
N ASP A 223 -0.32 -17.34 35.07
CA ASP A 223 -0.42 -17.65 36.50
C ASP A 223 0.41 -18.89 36.87
N ASP A 224 0.39 -19.94 36.02
CA ASP A 224 1.15 -21.18 36.23
C ASP A 224 2.66 -21.01 36.01
N ASN A 225 3.08 -19.99 35.28
CA ASN A 225 4.48 -19.72 34.88
C ASN A 225 4.99 -18.36 35.34
N ARG A 226 4.51 -17.87 36.49
CA ARG A 226 4.77 -16.51 36.98
C ARG A 226 6.26 -16.16 37.05
N GLU A 227 7.09 -17.08 37.61
CA GLU A 227 8.53 -16.85 37.76
C GLU A 227 9.23 -16.67 36.40
N LEU A 228 8.78 -17.41 35.38
CA LEU A 228 9.30 -17.29 34.01
C LEU A 228 8.92 -15.93 33.40
N VAL A 229 7.68 -15.49 33.59
CA VAL A 229 7.19 -14.21 33.09
C VAL A 229 7.93 -13.03 33.73
N GLU A 230 8.07 -13.03 35.05
CA GLU A 230 8.80 -11.99 35.79
C GLU A 230 10.28 -11.91 35.40
N SER A 231 10.89 -13.00 34.92
CA SER A 231 12.28 -13.00 34.44
C SER A 231 12.41 -12.39 33.03
N CYS A 232 11.33 -12.19 32.30
CA CYS A 232 11.29 -11.66 30.93
C CYS A 232 10.85 -10.20 30.84
N GLU A 233 10.40 -9.59 31.94
CA GLU A 233 10.08 -8.16 32.05
C GLU A 233 11.33 -7.36 32.46
#